data_0a7efbb9b08f25bdb51c90ca750c8010
#
_entry.id   0a7efbb9b08f25bdb51c90ca750c8010
#
_cell.length_a   1.000
_cell.length_b   1.000
_cell.length_c   1.000
_cell.angle_alpha   90.00
_cell.angle_beta   90.00
_cell.angle_gamma   90.00
#
_symmetry.space_group_name_H-M   'P 1'
#
loop_
_entity.id
_entity.type
_entity.pdbx_description
1 polymer ?
#
loop_
_entity_poly.entity_id
_entity_poly.type
_entity_poly.pdbx_seq_one_letter_code
_entity_poly.pdbx_strand_id
1 'polypeptide(L)'
;MRADLRVRDGLRACADLLKRQSGRIAYAGNSVTAQRASYRVPLHERLVNRFGQAHAAVGAGLGATGAMGTLFTLPELVLRHAPQLCFVECSVGDIGTRPPEQSIGPVVEGIVRRLGAAGTAVCLLHLYRDDSAMGDANPVVRAYERVADHYGIPSIDIGATLARAFDRQQMAKTDLLMDGIHTTAAGAGVVADLIAGALDEIFDAPPRAATAMPPPLHADHFEFCSLLRPSPALVRDPGRCHDGRFRLVYPYLAIEADNAVVLRTGADSIVGLLLVTGPHCGDLALAVDGGVTEYRTWDRWCEGELLRTVVFREPVRPQATMTLEVLDRCTRDDRGTPPLDGGRRLLKLAALMKHTRRGGAGDDGEQRA
;
A
#
# COMPACT_ATOMS: atom_id res chain seq x y z
N MET A 1 -21.43 4.36 19.90
CA MET A 1 -21.25 3.50 18.69
C MET A 1 -20.07 2.58 18.94
N ARG A 2 -20.15 1.31 18.56
CA ARG A 2 -19.07 0.31 18.70
C ARG A 2 -18.62 -0.11 17.30
N ALA A 3 -17.32 -0.25 17.09
CA ALA A 3 -16.78 -0.69 15.81
C ALA A 3 -17.05 -2.19 15.57
N ASP A 4 -17.25 -2.56 14.32
CA ASP A 4 -17.22 -3.96 13.91
C ASP A 4 -15.78 -4.46 13.99
N LEU A 5 -15.60 -5.63 14.58
CA LEU A 5 -14.27 -6.21 14.72
C LEU A 5 -14.32 -7.73 14.60
N ARG A 6 -13.19 -8.29 14.20
CA ARG A 6 -12.92 -9.74 14.24
C ARG A 6 -11.64 -9.94 15.04
N VAL A 7 -11.79 -10.50 16.23
CA VAL A 7 -10.69 -10.62 17.21
C VAL A 7 -9.68 -11.68 16.79
N ARG A 8 -10.14 -12.80 16.24
CA ARG A 8 -9.32 -13.96 15.85
C ARG A 8 -8.33 -14.37 16.95
N ASP A 9 -7.01 -14.40 16.65
CA ASP A 9 -6.00 -14.80 17.64
C ASP A 9 -5.63 -13.65 18.61
N GLY A 10 -6.22 -12.45 18.44
CA GLY A 10 -5.97 -11.30 19.28
C GLY A 10 -4.52 -10.79 19.23
N LEU A 11 -4.20 -9.87 20.12
CA LEU A 11 -2.87 -9.24 20.21
C LEU A 11 -2.35 -9.13 21.65
N ARG A 12 -2.78 -10.02 22.56
CA ARG A 12 -2.39 -9.95 23.97
C ARG A 12 -0.88 -9.95 24.18
N ALA A 13 -0.14 -10.83 23.49
CA ALA A 13 1.31 -10.89 23.63
C ALA A 13 2.00 -9.57 23.21
N CYS A 14 1.49 -8.94 22.15
CA CYS A 14 1.95 -7.63 21.71
C CYS A 14 1.61 -6.54 22.75
N ALA A 15 0.38 -6.53 23.27
CA ALA A 15 -0.04 -5.59 24.31
C ALA A 15 0.81 -5.71 25.58
N ASP A 16 1.12 -6.94 26.00
CA ASP A 16 1.98 -7.20 27.15
C ASP A 16 3.42 -6.73 26.91
N LEU A 17 3.93 -6.85 25.69
CA LEU A 17 5.22 -6.31 25.32
C LEU A 17 5.23 -4.78 25.38
N LEU A 18 4.22 -4.12 24.81
CA LEU A 18 4.06 -2.67 24.79
C LEU A 18 3.89 -2.08 26.20
N LYS A 19 3.28 -2.82 27.14
CA LYS A 19 3.20 -2.41 28.56
C LYS A 19 4.55 -2.45 29.27
N ARG A 20 5.41 -3.40 28.90
CA ARG A 20 6.69 -3.62 29.59
C ARG A 20 7.82 -2.72 29.12
N GLN A 21 7.79 -2.28 27.87
CA GLN A 21 8.88 -1.51 27.28
C GLN A 21 8.40 -0.54 26.22
N SER A 22 9.09 0.58 26.09
CA SER A 22 8.91 1.49 24.98
C SER A 22 9.25 0.81 23.64
N GLY A 23 8.50 1.15 22.59
CA GLY A 23 8.66 0.54 21.29
C GLY A 23 8.17 1.43 20.17
N ARG A 24 7.87 0.84 19.02
CA ARG A 24 7.34 1.53 17.85
C ARG A 24 6.02 0.92 17.41
N ILE A 25 5.08 1.79 17.06
CA ILE A 25 3.78 1.43 16.50
C ILE A 25 3.70 2.04 15.11
N ALA A 26 3.57 1.20 14.09
CA ALA A 26 3.50 1.61 12.71
C ALA A 26 2.06 1.75 12.21
N TYR A 27 1.87 2.68 11.29
CA TYR A 27 0.61 2.96 10.61
C TYR A 27 0.90 2.96 9.11
N ALA A 28 0.69 1.82 8.47
CA ALA A 28 0.88 1.64 7.03
C ALA A 28 -0.46 1.75 6.30
N GLY A 29 -0.51 2.50 5.22
CA GLY A 29 -1.77 2.68 4.49
C GLY A 29 -1.72 3.75 3.41
N ASN A 30 -2.89 4.24 3.06
CA ASN A 30 -3.06 5.19 1.96
C ASN A 30 -3.21 6.65 2.43
N SER A 31 -3.93 7.46 1.64
CA SER A 31 -4.05 8.90 1.91
C SER A 31 -4.71 9.21 3.25
N VAL A 32 -5.68 8.39 3.70
CA VAL A 32 -6.34 8.58 5.00
C VAL A 32 -5.35 8.38 6.14
N THR A 33 -4.40 7.45 6.00
CA THR A 33 -3.29 7.29 6.93
C THR A 33 -2.23 8.38 6.77
N ALA A 34 -1.96 8.85 5.54
CA ALA A 34 -0.92 9.84 5.24
C ALA A 34 -1.28 11.26 5.64
N GLN A 35 -2.57 11.63 5.61
CA GLN A 35 -3.03 13.00 5.83
C GLN A 35 -2.64 13.54 7.22
N ARG A 36 -2.51 14.88 7.32
CA ARG A 36 -2.08 15.53 8.57
C ARG A 36 -3.09 15.31 9.70
N ALA A 37 -4.39 15.47 9.44
CA ALA A 37 -5.48 15.20 10.37
C ALA A 37 -5.94 13.72 10.32
N SER A 38 -4.99 12.79 10.34
CA SER A 38 -5.27 11.36 10.29
C SER A 38 -5.67 10.80 11.64
N TYR A 39 -6.53 9.77 11.61
CA TYR A 39 -6.88 8.97 12.79
C TYR A 39 -5.67 8.46 13.59
N ARG A 40 -4.52 8.25 12.91
CA ARG A 40 -3.30 7.72 13.54
C ARG A 40 -2.76 8.62 14.65
N VAL A 41 -2.94 9.94 14.54
CA VAL A 41 -2.42 10.88 15.55
C VAL A 41 -3.18 10.71 16.87
N PRO A 42 -4.52 10.92 16.93
CA PRO A 42 -5.25 10.70 18.16
C PRO A 42 -5.27 9.24 18.63
N LEU A 43 -5.21 8.25 17.71
CA LEU A 43 -5.09 6.85 18.11
C LEU A 43 -3.75 6.57 18.81
N HIS A 44 -2.66 7.10 18.28
CA HIS A 44 -1.33 6.92 18.88
C HIS A 44 -1.27 7.49 20.31
N GLU A 45 -1.83 8.67 20.54
CA GLU A 45 -1.94 9.27 21.87
C GLU A 45 -2.71 8.37 22.83
N ARG A 46 -3.84 7.77 22.39
CA ARG A 46 -4.61 6.82 23.22
C ARG A 46 -3.81 5.57 23.57
N LEU A 47 -3.02 5.05 22.61
CA LEU A 47 -2.18 3.87 22.86
C LEU A 47 -1.02 4.18 23.79
N VAL A 48 -0.37 5.33 23.66
CA VAL A 48 0.65 5.80 24.61
C VAL A 48 0.06 5.90 26.03
N ASN A 49 -1.11 6.52 26.18
CA ASN A 49 -1.79 6.63 27.46
C ASN A 49 -2.20 5.26 28.03
N ARG A 50 -2.69 4.34 27.18
CA ARG A 50 -3.08 2.99 27.58
C ARG A 50 -1.92 2.17 28.11
N PHE A 51 -0.80 2.19 27.42
CA PHE A 51 0.36 1.37 27.77
C PHE A 51 1.27 2.03 28.81
N GLY A 52 1.12 3.34 29.03
CA GLY A 52 1.92 4.09 30.00
C GLY A 52 3.42 4.19 29.64
N GLN A 53 3.76 3.95 28.35
CA GLN A 53 5.12 3.97 27.83
C GLN A 53 5.22 4.94 26.64
N ALA A 54 6.36 5.58 26.50
CA ALA A 54 6.65 6.45 25.36
C ALA A 54 6.93 5.62 24.10
N HIS A 55 5.86 5.29 23.34
CA HIS A 55 6.00 4.62 22.05
C HIS A 55 6.22 5.64 20.92
N ALA A 56 7.09 5.31 19.99
CA ALA A 56 7.29 6.14 18.80
C ALA A 56 6.31 5.74 17.67
N ALA A 57 5.66 6.73 17.06
CA ALA A 57 4.83 6.52 15.88
C ALA A 57 5.68 6.39 14.62
N VAL A 58 5.42 5.37 13.80
CA VAL A 58 5.98 5.22 12.46
C VAL A 58 4.86 5.44 11.44
N GLY A 59 4.83 6.61 10.81
CA GLY A 59 3.87 6.93 9.75
C GLY A 59 4.36 6.46 8.38
N ALA A 60 3.67 5.52 7.78
CA ALA A 60 3.98 4.92 6.48
C ALA A 60 2.78 5.01 5.51
N GLY A 61 2.08 6.15 5.51
CA GLY A 61 0.97 6.40 4.58
C GLY A 61 1.46 6.93 3.24
N LEU A 62 0.98 6.34 2.14
CA LEU A 62 1.24 6.77 0.76
C LEU A 62 -0.08 6.94 0.01
N GLY A 63 -0.41 8.16 -0.42
CA GLY A 63 -1.66 8.43 -1.13
C GLY A 63 -1.76 7.67 -2.45
N ALA A 64 -2.95 7.11 -2.73
CA ALA A 64 -3.31 6.50 -4.02
C ALA A 64 -2.40 5.36 -4.53
N THR A 65 -1.78 4.59 -3.62
CA THR A 65 -0.87 3.49 -3.99
C THR A 65 -1.44 2.09 -3.73
N GLY A 66 -2.54 1.98 -2.97
CA GLY A 66 -3.13 0.69 -2.58
C GLY A 66 -2.20 -0.18 -1.74
N ALA A 67 -2.56 -1.44 -1.58
CA ALA A 67 -1.73 -2.42 -0.89
C ALA A 67 -0.40 -2.68 -1.63
N MET A 68 -0.42 -2.63 -2.97
CA MET A 68 0.77 -2.84 -3.78
C MET A 68 1.87 -1.83 -3.44
N GLY A 69 1.54 -0.53 -3.40
CA GLY A 69 2.52 0.49 -3.03
C GLY A 69 3.01 0.35 -1.60
N THR A 70 2.11 0.05 -0.67
CA THR A 70 2.46 -0.22 0.73
C THR A 70 3.42 -1.41 0.84
N LEU A 71 3.14 -2.51 0.16
CA LEU A 71 3.98 -3.71 0.17
C LEU A 71 5.40 -3.44 -0.30
N PHE A 72 5.55 -2.78 -1.47
CA PHE A 72 6.86 -2.53 -2.05
C PHE A 72 7.69 -1.52 -1.27
N THR A 73 7.04 -0.58 -0.57
CA THR A 73 7.72 0.40 0.28
C THR A 73 7.83 -0.03 1.75
N LEU A 74 7.26 -1.19 2.10
CA LEU A 74 7.26 -1.72 3.47
C LEU A 74 8.66 -1.80 4.09
N PRO A 75 9.73 -2.28 3.39
CA PRO A 75 11.08 -2.32 3.96
C PRO A 75 11.60 -0.94 4.37
N GLU A 76 11.38 0.06 3.52
CA GLU A 76 11.92 1.40 3.70
C GLU A 76 11.12 2.23 4.72
N LEU A 77 9.79 2.04 4.77
CA LEU A 77 8.92 2.88 5.58
C LEU A 77 8.51 2.26 6.91
N VAL A 78 8.52 0.93 7.02
CA VAL A 78 8.03 0.21 8.20
C VAL A 78 9.10 -0.69 8.79
N LEU A 79 9.59 -1.70 8.05
CA LEU A 79 10.41 -2.78 8.59
C LEU A 79 11.75 -2.29 9.15
N ARG A 80 12.39 -1.29 8.53
CA ARG A 80 13.63 -0.69 9.05
C ARG A 80 13.48 -0.12 10.46
N HIS A 81 12.26 0.15 10.90
CA HIS A 81 11.98 0.69 12.23
C HIS A 81 11.68 -0.40 13.25
N ALA A 82 11.60 -1.68 12.85
CA ALA A 82 11.30 -2.83 13.70
C ALA A 82 10.11 -2.57 14.65
N PRO A 83 8.90 -2.21 14.16
CA PRO A 83 7.77 -1.93 15.00
C PRO A 83 7.24 -3.20 15.68
N GLN A 84 6.72 -3.10 16.90
CA GLN A 84 6.05 -4.18 17.59
C GLN A 84 4.63 -4.43 17.09
N LEU A 85 3.96 -3.36 16.64
CA LEU A 85 2.60 -3.39 16.09
C LEU A 85 2.54 -2.58 14.81
N CYS A 86 1.85 -3.09 13.80
CA CYS A 86 1.54 -2.38 12.57
C CYS A 86 0.04 -2.43 12.28
N PHE A 87 -0.58 -1.26 12.21
CA PHE A 87 -1.91 -1.10 11.62
C PHE A 87 -1.77 -0.99 10.11
N VAL A 88 -2.51 -1.83 9.37
CA VAL A 88 -2.50 -1.87 7.91
C VAL A 88 -3.85 -1.40 7.38
N GLU A 89 -3.87 -0.21 6.78
CA GLU A 89 -5.05 0.45 6.20
C GLU A 89 -4.83 0.63 4.69
N CYS A 90 -5.05 -0.40 3.89
CA CYS A 90 -4.86 -0.31 2.44
C CYS A 90 -6.15 -0.52 1.64
N SER A 91 -7.21 -1.06 2.25
CA SER A 91 -8.44 -1.42 1.57
C SER A 91 -9.14 -0.22 0.91
N VAL A 92 -9.13 0.96 1.55
CA VAL A 92 -9.70 2.19 0.96
C VAL A 92 -8.99 2.57 -0.34
N GLY A 93 -7.67 2.41 -0.38
CA GLY A 93 -6.87 2.65 -1.58
C GLY A 93 -7.17 1.65 -2.69
N ASP A 94 -7.25 0.36 -2.37
CA ASP A 94 -7.55 -0.69 -3.35
C ASP A 94 -8.97 -0.57 -3.90
N ILE A 95 -9.95 -0.21 -3.08
CA ILE A 95 -11.31 0.11 -3.54
C ILE A 95 -11.26 1.25 -4.58
N GLY A 96 -10.42 2.27 -4.36
CA GLY A 96 -10.28 3.41 -5.25
C GLY A 96 -9.48 3.13 -6.51
N THR A 97 -8.38 2.39 -6.42
CA THR A 97 -7.49 2.07 -7.54
C THR A 97 -7.98 0.89 -8.39
N ARG A 98 -8.89 0.07 -7.83
CA ARG A 98 -9.52 -1.08 -8.49
C ARG A 98 -8.51 -2.03 -9.14
N PRO A 99 -7.54 -2.56 -8.37
CA PRO A 99 -6.64 -3.56 -8.92
C PRO A 99 -7.43 -4.81 -9.36
N PRO A 100 -6.87 -5.67 -10.21
CA PRO A 100 -7.48 -6.96 -10.53
C PRO A 100 -7.81 -7.73 -9.25
N GLU A 101 -9.04 -8.24 -9.10
CA GLU A 101 -9.53 -8.85 -7.85
C GLU A 101 -8.61 -10.00 -7.39
N GLN A 102 -8.13 -10.82 -8.33
CA GLN A 102 -7.23 -11.94 -8.06
C GLN A 102 -5.87 -11.50 -7.52
N SER A 103 -5.45 -10.25 -7.69
CA SER A 103 -4.17 -9.75 -7.19
C SER A 103 -4.23 -9.22 -5.76
N ILE A 104 -5.42 -8.93 -5.23
CA ILE A 104 -5.59 -8.29 -3.92
C ILE A 104 -5.09 -9.22 -2.82
N GLY A 105 -5.62 -10.44 -2.75
CA GLY A 105 -5.23 -11.44 -1.74
C GLY A 105 -3.73 -11.69 -1.70
N PRO A 106 -3.07 -12.07 -2.82
CA PRO A 106 -1.62 -12.28 -2.87
C PRO A 106 -0.78 -11.10 -2.38
N VAL A 107 -1.20 -9.87 -2.67
CA VAL A 107 -0.48 -8.66 -2.24
C VAL A 107 -0.63 -8.41 -0.74
N VAL A 108 -1.87 -8.52 -0.22
CA VAL A 108 -2.14 -8.40 1.23
C VAL A 108 -1.42 -9.48 2.01
N GLU A 109 -1.41 -10.70 1.50
CA GLU A 109 -0.65 -11.81 2.06
C GLU A 109 0.85 -11.50 2.12
N GLY A 110 1.40 -10.90 1.07
CA GLY A 110 2.80 -10.45 1.07
C GLY A 110 3.11 -9.46 2.19
N ILE A 111 2.21 -8.50 2.46
CA ILE A 111 2.35 -7.55 3.59
C ILE A 111 2.36 -8.30 4.92
N VAL A 112 1.36 -9.16 5.14
CA VAL A 112 1.17 -9.92 6.37
C VAL A 112 2.39 -10.81 6.65
N ARG A 113 2.84 -11.57 5.66
CA ARG A 113 3.97 -12.49 5.80
C ARG A 113 5.27 -11.76 6.10
N ARG A 114 5.52 -10.63 5.44
CA ARG A 114 6.73 -9.81 5.70
C ARG A 114 6.73 -9.18 7.08
N LEU A 115 5.60 -8.67 7.54
CA LEU A 115 5.46 -8.14 8.91
C LEU A 115 5.62 -9.25 9.94
N GLY A 116 4.96 -10.39 9.74
CA GLY A 116 5.07 -11.56 10.63
C GLY A 116 6.49 -12.13 10.69
N ALA A 117 7.19 -12.26 9.55
CA ALA A 117 8.58 -12.68 9.50
C ALA A 117 9.53 -11.72 10.23
N ALA A 118 9.17 -10.44 10.33
CA ALA A 118 9.89 -9.43 11.13
C ALA A 118 9.47 -9.41 12.61
N GLY A 119 8.57 -10.29 13.05
CA GLY A 119 8.05 -10.32 14.43
C GLY A 119 7.11 -9.16 14.75
N THR A 120 6.56 -8.47 13.76
CA THR A 120 5.62 -7.37 13.93
C THR A 120 4.19 -7.90 13.99
N ALA A 121 3.47 -7.60 15.06
CA ALA A 121 2.05 -7.89 15.17
C ALA A 121 1.25 -7.03 14.19
N VAL A 122 0.17 -7.56 13.61
CA VAL A 122 -0.63 -6.90 12.58
C VAL A 122 -2.07 -6.76 13.01
N CYS A 123 -2.67 -5.60 12.73
CA CYS A 123 -4.11 -5.36 12.82
C CYS A 123 -4.57 -4.71 11.50
N LEU A 124 -5.53 -5.32 10.80
CA LEU A 124 -6.10 -4.73 9.61
C LEU A 124 -7.16 -3.67 9.98
N LEU A 125 -7.15 -2.56 9.25
CA LEU A 125 -8.15 -1.50 9.38
C LEU A 125 -8.87 -1.31 8.05
N HIS A 126 -10.21 -1.38 8.06
CA HIS A 126 -11.06 -1.03 6.94
C HIS A 126 -11.76 0.29 7.24
N LEU A 127 -11.35 1.35 6.57
CA LEU A 127 -11.91 2.68 6.78
C LEU A 127 -13.03 2.96 5.79
N TYR A 128 -13.78 4.04 6.04
CA TYR A 128 -14.94 4.40 5.25
C TYR A 128 -14.56 5.05 3.91
N ARG A 129 -15.36 4.74 2.90
CA ARG A 129 -15.35 5.37 1.59
C ARG A 129 -16.77 5.50 1.05
N ASP A 130 -17.16 6.70 0.61
CA ASP A 130 -18.56 7.04 0.28
C ASP A 130 -19.07 6.47 -1.05
N ASP A 131 -18.16 6.24 -2.00
CA ASP A 131 -18.49 5.79 -3.36
C ASP A 131 -18.47 4.26 -3.54
N SER A 132 -18.54 3.50 -2.44
CA SER A 132 -18.48 2.05 -2.46
C SER A 132 -19.25 1.42 -1.30
N ALA A 133 -19.76 0.21 -1.50
CA ALA A 133 -20.25 -0.62 -0.40
C ALA A 133 -19.13 -0.88 0.62
N MET A 134 -19.47 -0.99 1.89
CA MET A 134 -18.54 -1.28 2.98
C MET A 134 -18.82 -2.66 3.60
N GLY A 135 -17.87 -3.15 4.37
CA GLY A 135 -17.99 -4.45 5.03
C GLY A 135 -17.92 -5.62 4.06
N ASP A 136 -18.52 -6.74 4.44
CA ASP A 136 -18.53 -7.98 3.64
C ASP A 136 -19.23 -7.86 2.27
N ALA A 137 -19.98 -6.80 2.02
CA ALA A 137 -20.52 -6.50 0.70
C ALA A 137 -19.42 -6.08 -0.29
N ASN A 138 -18.26 -5.61 0.20
CA ASN A 138 -17.15 -5.17 -0.65
C ASN A 138 -16.18 -6.32 -0.98
N PRO A 139 -15.91 -6.63 -2.26
CA PRO A 139 -15.01 -7.72 -2.63
C PRO A 139 -13.55 -7.49 -2.17
N VAL A 140 -13.10 -6.23 -2.11
CA VAL A 140 -11.76 -5.89 -1.58
C VAL A 140 -11.69 -6.28 -0.11
N VAL A 141 -12.65 -5.83 0.71
CA VAL A 141 -12.69 -6.17 2.15
C VAL A 141 -12.71 -7.68 2.34
N ARG A 142 -13.54 -8.41 1.58
CA ARG A 142 -13.56 -9.89 1.65
C ARG A 142 -12.21 -10.54 1.32
N ALA A 143 -11.47 -10.00 0.35
CA ALA A 143 -10.14 -10.53 0.01
C ALA A 143 -9.14 -10.34 1.17
N TYR A 144 -9.17 -9.17 1.85
CA TYR A 144 -8.38 -8.90 3.04
C TYR A 144 -8.75 -9.83 4.19
N GLU A 145 -10.05 -9.99 4.42
CA GLU A 145 -10.58 -10.83 5.52
C GLU A 145 -10.22 -12.29 5.33
N ARG A 146 -10.22 -12.82 4.09
CA ARG A 146 -9.73 -14.21 3.81
C ARG A 146 -8.27 -14.41 4.22
N VAL A 147 -7.42 -13.42 3.95
CA VAL A 147 -6.02 -13.46 4.38
C VAL A 147 -5.94 -13.37 5.91
N ALA A 148 -6.71 -12.47 6.51
CA ALA A 148 -6.75 -12.31 7.96
C ALA A 148 -7.25 -13.57 8.67
N ASP A 149 -8.26 -14.26 8.12
CA ASP A 149 -8.76 -15.54 8.66
C ASP A 149 -7.69 -16.63 8.62
N HIS A 150 -6.95 -16.73 7.50
CA HIS A 150 -5.90 -17.73 7.33
C HIS A 150 -4.74 -17.54 8.31
N TYR A 151 -4.35 -16.29 8.59
CA TYR A 151 -3.23 -15.96 9.48
C TYR A 151 -3.63 -15.63 10.91
N GLY A 152 -4.92 -15.71 11.27
CA GLY A 152 -5.42 -15.38 12.61
C GLY A 152 -5.30 -13.89 12.97
N ILE A 153 -5.23 -12.99 11.99
CA ILE A 153 -4.97 -11.56 12.20
C ILE A 153 -6.28 -10.83 12.54
N PRO A 154 -6.31 -10.03 13.63
CA PRO A 154 -7.47 -9.23 13.96
C PRO A 154 -7.70 -8.11 12.93
N SER A 155 -8.98 -7.76 12.75
CA SER A 155 -9.40 -6.65 11.89
C SER A 155 -10.48 -5.81 12.54
N ILE A 156 -10.52 -4.51 12.20
CA ILE A 156 -11.51 -3.55 12.67
C ILE A 156 -12.13 -2.88 11.44
N ASP A 157 -13.45 -3.00 11.29
CA ASP A 157 -14.19 -2.43 10.17
C ASP A 157 -14.94 -1.16 10.59
N ILE A 158 -14.23 -0.05 10.52
CA ILE A 158 -14.78 1.30 10.74
C ILE A 158 -15.69 1.69 9.57
N GLY A 159 -15.37 1.23 8.36
CA GLY A 159 -16.16 1.52 7.17
C GLY A 159 -17.60 1.03 7.29
N ALA A 160 -17.80 -0.24 7.63
CA ALA A 160 -19.13 -0.80 7.86
C ALA A 160 -19.85 -0.12 9.03
N THR A 161 -19.12 0.19 10.09
CA THR A 161 -19.66 0.88 11.28
C THR A 161 -20.19 2.27 10.93
N LEU A 162 -19.39 3.08 10.23
CA LEU A 162 -19.79 4.43 9.81
C LEU A 162 -20.90 4.41 8.77
N ALA A 163 -20.87 3.48 7.80
CA ALA A 163 -21.93 3.32 6.81
C ALA A 163 -23.29 3.15 7.50
N ARG A 164 -23.38 2.23 8.46
CA ARG A 164 -24.62 2.02 9.22
C ARG A 164 -25.05 3.24 10.06
N ALA A 165 -24.08 3.97 10.62
CA ALA A 165 -24.38 5.17 11.39
C ALA A 165 -24.93 6.29 10.51
N PHE A 166 -24.40 6.45 9.31
CA PHE A 166 -24.89 7.41 8.32
C PHE A 166 -26.28 7.01 7.78
N ASP A 167 -26.48 5.75 7.46
CA ASP A 167 -27.79 5.23 6.99
C ASP A 167 -28.88 5.43 8.04
N ARG A 168 -28.56 5.30 9.32
CA ARG A 168 -29.47 5.54 10.44
C ARG A 168 -29.57 7.00 10.86
N GLN A 169 -28.92 7.90 10.13
CA GLN A 169 -28.87 9.34 10.45
C GLN A 169 -28.40 9.66 11.89
N GLN A 170 -27.55 8.82 12.46
CA GLN A 170 -26.97 9.03 13.79
C GLN A 170 -25.91 10.12 13.80
N MET A 171 -25.33 10.44 12.65
CA MET A 171 -24.39 11.51 12.41
C MET A 171 -24.38 11.94 10.95
N ALA A 172 -23.98 13.16 10.65
CA ALA A 172 -23.82 13.61 9.28
C ALA A 172 -22.42 13.26 8.74
N LYS A 173 -22.36 12.84 7.48
CA LYS A 173 -21.07 12.55 6.82
C LYS A 173 -20.14 13.75 6.83
N THR A 174 -20.68 14.96 6.61
CA THR A 174 -19.95 16.23 6.56
C THR A 174 -19.28 16.61 7.88
N ASP A 175 -19.75 16.06 9.01
CA ASP A 175 -19.12 16.30 10.32
C ASP A 175 -17.80 15.53 10.43
N LEU A 176 -17.73 14.35 9.79
CA LEU A 176 -16.59 13.43 9.90
C LEU A 176 -15.67 13.45 8.69
N LEU A 177 -16.19 13.77 7.49
CA LEU A 177 -15.49 13.63 6.22
C LEU A 177 -15.44 14.94 5.46
N MET A 178 -14.30 15.24 4.83
CA MET A 178 -14.09 16.42 3.99
C MET A 178 -14.58 16.22 2.55
N ASP A 179 -14.43 15.01 2.02
CA ASP A 179 -14.64 14.68 0.61
C ASP A 179 -15.19 13.25 0.37
N GLY A 180 -15.82 12.68 1.38
CA GLY A 180 -16.36 11.31 1.35
C GLY A 180 -15.34 10.21 1.65
N ILE A 181 -14.05 10.54 1.83
CA ILE A 181 -12.97 9.60 2.14
C ILE A 181 -12.11 10.12 3.30
N HIS A 182 -11.60 11.33 3.16
CA HIS A 182 -10.65 11.91 4.11
C HIS A 182 -11.38 12.52 5.31
N THR A 183 -10.89 12.21 6.50
CA THR A 183 -11.51 12.68 7.75
C THR A 183 -11.20 14.15 8.01
N THR A 184 -12.19 14.85 8.60
CA THR A 184 -11.96 16.11 9.34
C THR A 184 -11.14 15.81 10.59
N ALA A 185 -10.67 16.83 11.31
CA ALA A 185 -10.01 16.62 12.61
C ALA A 185 -10.96 15.97 13.63
N ALA A 186 -12.23 16.35 13.64
CA ALA A 186 -13.26 15.74 14.49
C ALA A 186 -13.49 14.27 14.10
N GLY A 187 -13.62 14.00 12.78
CA GLY A 187 -13.77 12.64 12.25
C GLY A 187 -12.58 11.75 12.59
N ALA A 188 -11.36 12.26 12.52
CA ALA A 188 -10.17 11.54 12.92
C ALA A 188 -10.21 11.12 14.41
N GLY A 189 -10.73 11.99 15.27
CA GLY A 189 -10.97 11.68 16.69
C GLY A 189 -11.97 10.54 16.87
N VAL A 190 -13.13 10.62 16.18
CA VAL A 190 -14.18 9.58 16.23
C VAL A 190 -13.66 8.23 15.73
N VAL A 191 -12.94 8.21 14.61
CA VAL A 191 -12.32 6.99 14.07
C VAL A 191 -11.32 6.40 15.07
N ALA A 192 -10.48 7.25 15.69
CA ALA A 192 -9.52 6.81 16.69
C ALA A 192 -10.20 6.23 17.95
N ASP A 193 -11.31 6.82 18.41
CA ASP A 193 -12.09 6.30 19.55
C ASP A 193 -12.69 4.93 19.24
N LEU A 194 -13.24 4.75 18.04
CA LEU A 194 -13.78 3.48 17.60
C LEU A 194 -12.72 2.38 17.52
N ILE A 195 -11.54 2.71 16.97
CA ILE A 195 -10.42 1.77 16.90
C ILE A 195 -9.93 1.45 18.30
N ALA A 196 -9.71 2.44 19.15
CA ALA A 196 -9.23 2.24 20.53
C ALA A 196 -10.17 1.35 21.34
N GLY A 197 -11.49 1.57 21.24
CA GLY A 197 -12.48 0.72 21.90
C GLY A 197 -12.51 -0.72 21.39
N ALA A 198 -12.31 -0.93 20.07
CA ALA A 198 -12.20 -2.28 19.50
C ALA A 198 -10.91 -2.99 19.95
N LEU A 199 -9.82 -2.24 20.10
CA LEU A 199 -8.54 -2.80 20.55
C LEU A 199 -8.59 -3.32 22.00
N ASP A 200 -9.52 -2.89 22.84
CA ASP A 200 -9.70 -3.45 24.17
C ASP A 200 -9.96 -4.96 24.12
N GLU A 201 -10.87 -5.38 23.25
CA GLU A 201 -11.18 -6.79 23.08
C GLU A 201 -10.06 -7.58 22.38
N ILE A 202 -9.42 -6.97 21.39
CA ILE A 202 -8.32 -7.58 20.64
C ILE A 202 -7.10 -7.80 21.54
N PHE A 203 -6.78 -6.84 22.42
CA PHE A 203 -5.65 -6.96 23.36
C PHE A 203 -5.94 -7.88 24.55
N ASP A 204 -7.21 -8.03 24.93
CA ASP A 204 -7.62 -8.90 26.05
C ASP A 204 -7.89 -10.35 25.61
N ALA A 205 -7.99 -10.60 24.30
CA ALA A 205 -8.19 -11.95 23.77
C ALA A 205 -7.01 -12.87 24.14
N PRO A 206 -7.28 -14.11 24.62
CA PRO A 206 -6.22 -15.04 24.90
C PRO A 206 -5.42 -15.33 23.64
N PRO A 207 -4.07 -15.37 23.71
CA PRO A 207 -3.28 -15.73 22.57
C PRO A 207 -3.60 -17.18 22.16
N ARG A 208 -3.77 -17.42 20.87
CA ARG A 208 -3.74 -18.77 20.35
C ARG A 208 -2.33 -19.34 20.58
N ALA A 209 -2.22 -20.66 20.78
CA ALA A 209 -0.91 -21.28 20.92
C ALA A 209 0.00 -20.83 19.77
N ALA A 210 1.23 -20.40 20.11
CA ALA A 210 2.18 -19.90 19.13
C ALA A 210 2.44 -21.00 18.09
N THR A 211 1.77 -20.90 16.97
CA THR A 211 2.00 -21.75 15.81
C THR A 211 2.97 -21.05 14.88
N ALA A 212 3.85 -21.81 14.25
CA ALA A 212 4.66 -21.30 13.15
C ALA A 212 3.73 -20.61 12.13
N MET A 213 4.26 -19.60 11.42
CA MET A 213 3.50 -18.94 10.36
C MET A 213 2.90 -19.97 9.40
N PRO A 214 1.60 -19.95 9.12
CA PRO A 214 0.97 -20.89 8.21
C PRO A 214 1.64 -20.92 6.83
N PRO A 215 1.53 -22.02 6.08
CA PRO A 215 1.90 -22.04 4.67
C PRO A 215 1.19 -20.91 3.91
N PRO A 216 1.74 -20.44 2.77
CA PRO A 216 1.08 -19.43 1.97
C PRO A 216 -0.34 -19.85 1.56
N LEU A 217 -1.28 -18.91 1.62
CA LEU A 217 -2.65 -19.06 1.12
C LEU A 217 -2.69 -19.02 -0.41
N HIS A 218 -1.85 -18.17 -1.01
CA HIS A 218 -1.75 -18.00 -2.45
C HIS A 218 -0.36 -18.42 -2.95
N ALA A 219 -0.32 -19.24 -3.99
CA ALA A 219 0.94 -19.72 -4.57
C ALA A 219 1.80 -18.57 -5.15
N ASP A 220 1.15 -17.49 -5.59
CA ASP A 220 1.77 -16.31 -6.18
C ASP A 220 1.83 -15.11 -5.20
N HIS A 221 1.82 -15.37 -3.89
CA HIS A 221 1.93 -14.33 -2.87
C HIS A 221 3.19 -13.48 -3.04
N PHE A 222 3.11 -12.20 -2.67
CA PHE A 222 4.16 -11.21 -2.92
C PHE A 222 5.17 -11.07 -1.76
N GLU A 223 5.40 -12.08 -0.94
CA GLU A 223 6.39 -12.00 0.14
C GLU A 223 7.80 -11.68 -0.40
N PHE A 224 8.16 -12.25 -1.56
CA PHE A 224 9.48 -12.05 -2.19
C PHE A 224 9.42 -10.97 -3.27
N CYS A 225 9.28 -9.74 -2.85
CA CYS A 225 9.27 -8.58 -3.73
C CYS A 225 10.27 -7.52 -3.29
N SER A 226 10.75 -6.71 -4.23
CA SER A 226 11.73 -5.65 -3.98
C SER A 226 11.61 -4.52 -5.00
N LEU A 227 12.20 -3.37 -4.69
CA LEU A 227 12.33 -2.25 -5.58
C LEU A 227 13.70 -2.29 -6.28
N LEU A 228 13.69 -2.24 -7.62
CA LEU A 228 14.89 -2.01 -8.43
C LEU A 228 14.98 -0.52 -8.76
N ARG A 229 15.98 0.15 -8.23
CA ARG A 229 16.22 1.57 -8.52
C ARG A 229 16.75 1.72 -9.95
N PRO A 230 16.20 2.64 -10.75
CA PRO A 230 16.71 2.89 -12.08
C PRO A 230 18.09 3.58 -12.00
N SER A 231 18.89 3.38 -13.04
CA SER A 231 20.14 4.12 -13.25
C SER A 231 20.16 4.69 -14.67
N PRO A 232 20.96 5.74 -14.94
CA PRO A 232 21.12 6.28 -16.30
C PRO A 232 21.56 5.24 -17.33
N ALA A 233 22.29 4.20 -16.91
CA ALA A 233 22.72 3.11 -17.79
C ALA A 233 21.58 2.28 -18.39
N LEU A 234 20.38 2.34 -17.81
CA LEU A 234 19.18 1.69 -18.34
C LEU A 234 18.41 2.58 -19.32
N VAL A 235 18.79 3.84 -19.49
CA VAL A 235 18.09 4.80 -20.34
C VAL A 235 18.72 4.82 -21.73
N ARG A 236 17.89 4.82 -22.78
CA ARG A 236 18.34 4.82 -24.18
C ARG A 236 19.27 5.99 -24.49
N ASP A 237 18.92 7.19 -24.03
CA ASP A 237 19.75 8.39 -24.11
C ASP A 237 20.01 8.95 -22.69
N PRO A 238 21.15 8.57 -22.06
CA PRO A 238 21.48 9.04 -20.71
C PRO A 238 21.63 10.56 -20.61
N GLY A 239 21.93 11.27 -21.71
CA GLY A 239 22.04 12.73 -21.73
C GLY A 239 20.68 13.44 -21.53
N ARG A 240 19.56 12.71 -21.65
CA ARG A 240 18.19 13.21 -21.48
C ARG A 240 17.54 12.64 -20.24
N CYS A 241 18.30 12.39 -19.19
CA CYS A 241 17.79 12.05 -17.87
C CYS A 241 18.64 12.71 -16.78
N HIS A 242 18.04 12.88 -15.60
CA HIS A 242 18.73 13.45 -14.44
C HIS A 242 18.15 12.90 -13.13
N ASP A 243 18.99 12.84 -12.09
CA ASP A 243 18.56 12.45 -10.75
C ASP A 243 17.75 13.55 -10.08
N GLY A 244 16.76 13.14 -9.27
CA GLY A 244 15.96 14.00 -8.44
C GLY A 244 15.50 13.33 -7.16
N ARG A 245 14.81 14.08 -6.30
CA ARG A 245 14.24 13.55 -5.06
C ARG A 245 12.84 14.10 -4.82
N PHE A 246 11.91 13.21 -4.52
CA PHE A 246 10.57 13.56 -4.07
C PHE A 246 10.56 13.71 -2.55
N ARG A 247 10.11 14.85 -2.05
CA ARG A 247 10.04 15.18 -0.60
C ARG A 247 11.34 14.86 0.16
N LEU A 248 12.48 14.99 -0.49
CA LEU A 248 13.83 14.71 0.03
C LEU A 248 14.06 13.23 0.46
N VAL A 249 13.07 12.36 0.34
CA VAL A 249 13.10 10.96 0.82
C VAL A 249 13.27 9.97 -0.33
N TYR A 250 12.48 10.13 -1.41
CA TYR A 250 12.46 9.17 -2.51
C TYR A 250 13.30 9.65 -3.68
N PRO A 251 14.45 9.01 -3.96
CA PRO A 251 15.20 9.28 -5.19
C PRO A 251 14.41 8.81 -6.40
N TYR A 252 14.49 9.52 -7.49
CA TYR A 252 13.97 9.14 -8.79
C TYR A 252 14.93 9.51 -9.91
N LEU A 253 14.81 8.84 -11.04
CA LEU A 253 15.40 9.23 -12.30
C LEU A 253 14.33 9.94 -13.15
N ALA A 254 14.52 11.21 -13.45
CA ALA A 254 13.66 11.94 -14.37
C ALA A 254 14.13 11.66 -15.81
N ILE A 255 13.23 11.23 -16.66
CA ILE A 255 13.49 10.80 -18.05
C ILE A 255 12.57 11.62 -18.94
N GLU A 256 13.15 12.33 -19.91
CA GLU A 256 12.38 13.15 -20.85
C GLU A 256 11.54 12.31 -21.81
N ALA A 257 10.46 12.90 -22.32
CA ALA A 257 9.66 12.32 -23.41
C ALA A 257 10.49 11.96 -24.64
N ASP A 258 10.02 11.01 -25.43
CA ASP A 258 10.71 10.40 -26.58
C ASP A 258 12.03 9.69 -26.18
N ASN A 259 12.17 9.32 -24.93
CA ASN A 259 13.24 8.52 -24.39
C ASN A 259 12.67 7.25 -23.73
N ALA A 260 13.50 6.27 -23.45
CA ALA A 260 13.04 4.98 -22.93
C ALA A 260 14.00 4.38 -21.91
N VAL A 261 13.45 3.62 -20.97
CA VAL A 261 14.20 2.65 -20.16
C VAL A 261 14.20 1.32 -20.88
N VAL A 262 15.38 0.74 -21.06
CA VAL A 262 15.55 -0.59 -21.66
C VAL A 262 16.16 -1.51 -20.59
N LEU A 263 15.49 -2.61 -20.30
CA LEU A 263 15.90 -3.53 -19.25
C LEU A 263 15.64 -4.98 -19.67
N ARG A 264 16.60 -5.86 -19.38
CA ARG A 264 16.39 -7.30 -19.34
C ARG A 264 16.08 -7.74 -17.92
N THR A 265 14.95 -8.45 -17.68
CA THR A 265 14.43 -8.80 -16.34
C THR A 265 15.24 -9.92 -15.79
N GLY A 266 16.21 -10.38 -15.71
CA GLY A 266 16.89 -11.51 -15.03
C GLY A 266 15.92 -12.62 -14.59
N ALA A 267 16.10 -13.11 -13.40
CA ALA A 267 15.27 -14.17 -12.80
C ALA A 267 13.92 -13.68 -12.24
N ASP A 268 13.70 -12.38 -12.19
CA ASP A 268 12.53 -11.77 -11.56
C ASP A 268 11.51 -11.30 -12.61
N SER A 269 10.25 -11.25 -12.21
CA SER A 269 9.20 -10.54 -12.96
C SER A 269 9.18 -9.06 -12.57
N ILE A 270 8.84 -8.18 -13.51
CA ILE A 270 8.51 -6.78 -13.21
C ILE A 270 7.00 -6.64 -13.25
N VAL A 271 6.42 -6.27 -12.12
CA VAL A 271 4.95 -6.21 -11.94
C VAL A 271 4.40 -4.80 -12.08
N GLY A 272 5.26 -3.79 -12.11
CA GLY A 272 4.85 -2.40 -12.21
C GLY A 272 5.98 -1.42 -11.89
N LEU A 273 5.59 -0.18 -11.70
CA LEU A 273 6.48 0.95 -11.46
C LEU A 273 6.05 1.73 -10.22
N LEU A 274 7.03 2.28 -9.52
CA LEU A 274 6.85 3.33 -8.54
C LEU A 274 7.29 4.65 -9.16
N LEU A 275 6.36 5.59 -9.28
CA LEU A 275 6.56 6.86 -9.98
C LEU A 275 6.31 8.05 -9.06
N VAL A 276 6.96 9.16 -9.35
CA VAL A 276 6.52 10.47 -8.88
C VAL A 276 5.74 11.11 -10.03
N THR A 277 4.41 11.14 -9.91
CA THR A 277 3.50 11.72 -10.89
C THR A 277 3.14 13.15 -10.54
N GLY A 278 2.67 13.90 -11.51
CA GLY A 278 2.29 15.31 -11.33
C GLY A 278 1.93 15.95 -12.68
N PRO A 279 1.76 17.27 -12.75
CA PRO A 279 1.38 17.98 -13.97
C PRO A 279 2.31 17.73 -15.16
N HIS A 280 3.57 17.37 -14.87
CA HIS A 280 4.65 17.17 -15.85
C HIS A 280 4.68 15.76 -16.46
N CYS A 281 3.93 14.79 -15.92
CA CYS A 281 4.08 13.40 -16.35
C CYS A 281 3.61 13.16 -17.79
N GLY A 282 4.35 12.29 -18.49
CA GLY A 282 3.98 11.71 -19.79
C GLY A 282 3.35 10.33 -19.61
N ASP A 283 2.50 9.92 -20.55
CA ASP A 283 2.02 8.55 -20.63
C ASP A 283 3.17 7.60 -20.96
N LEU A 284 2.97 6.31 -20.75
CA LEU A 284 4.00 5.30 -20.94
C LEU A 284 3.56 4.27 -21.96
N ALA A 285 4.48 3.86 -22.82
CA ALA A 285 4.33 2.68 -23.67
C ALA A 285 5.30 1.59 -23.19
N LEU A 286 4.77 0.48 -22.71
CA LEU A 286 5.53 -0.72 -22.32
C LEU A 286 5.53 -1.70 -23.49
N ALA A 287 6.70 -1.91 -24.11
CA ALA A 287 6.92 -2.92 -25.12
C ALA A 287 7.61 -4.14 -24.51
N VAL A 288 7.03 -5.33 -24.72
CA VAL A 288 7.57 -6.63 -24.29
C VAL A 288 7.29 -7.64 -25.39
N ASP A 289 8.30 -8.35 -25.87
CA ASP A 289 8.17 -9.44 -26.86
C ASP A 289 7.34 -9.04 -28.11
N GLY A 290 7.46 -7.79 -28.57
CA GLY A 290 6.77 -7.26 -29.74
C GLY A 290 5.35 -6.74 -29.48
N GLY A 291 4.76 -6.98 -28.32
CA GLY A 291 3.52 -6.37 -27.88
C GLY A 291 3.75 -5.02 -27.21
N VAL A 292 2.84 -4.06 -27.41
CA VAL A 292 2.89 -2.73 -26.76
C VAL A 292 1.62 -2.49 -25.97
N THR A 293 1.78 -2.06 -24.72
CA THR A 293 0.67 -1.67 -23.82
C THR A 293 0.92 -0.27 -23.30
N GLU A 294 -0.08 0.60 -23.45
CA GLU A 294 0.01 1.97 -22.94
C GLU A 294 -0.59 2.10 -21.55
N TYR A 295 0.03 2.94 -20.73
CA TYR A 295 -0.37 3.26 -19.37
C TYR A 295 -0.49 4.77 -19.19
N ARG A 296 -1.62 5.20 -18.62
CA ARG A 296 -1.80 6.58 -18.16
C ARG A 296 -1.09 6.75 -16.83
N THR A 297 -0.33 7.84 -16.69
CA THR A 297 0.38 8.16 -15.46
C THR A 297 -0.33 9.22 -14.63
N TRP A 298 -1.26 9.95 -15.24
CA TRP A 298 -2.00 11.04 -14.60
C TRP A 298 -3.40 10.62 -14.19
N ASP A 299 -3.87 11.17 -13.08
CA ASP A 299 -5.27 11.22 -12.69
C ASP A 299 -5.60 12.54 -11.99
N ARG A 300 -6.86 12.70 -11.57
CA ARG A 300 -7.38 13.94 -10.93
C ARG A 300 -6.64 14.36 -9.65
N TRP A 301 -5.84 13.48 -9.04
CA TRP A 301 -5.09 13.77 -7.83
C TRP A 301 -3.68 14.27 -8.13
N CYS A 302 -3.24 14.25 -9.39
CA CYS A 302 -1.92 14.69 -9.84
C CYS A 302 -1.83 16.19 -10.09
N GLU A 303 -2.62 17.03 -9.41
CA GLU A 303 -2.47 18.49 -9.43
C GLU A 303 -1.12 18.93 -8.83
N GLY A 304 -0.59 18.14 -7.90
CA GLY A 304 0.77 18.24 -7.37
C GLY A 304 1.52 16.93 -7.50
N GLU A 305 2.77 16.93 -7.06
CA GLU A 305 3.59 15.71 -7.10
C GLU A 305 3.12 14.68 -6.06
N LEU A 306 2.92 13.45 -6.51
CA LEU A 306 2.53 12.31 -5.70
C LEU A 306 3.38 11.08 -6.03
N LEU A 307 3.74 10.30 -5.01
CA LEU A 307 4.30 8.97 -5.22
C LEU A 307 3.15 8.01 -5.57
N ARG A 308 3.24 7.31 -6.69
CA ARG A 308 2.19 6.41 -7.21
C ARG A 308 2.75 5.11 -7.74
N THR A 309 1.89 4.10 -7.77
CA THR A 309 2.15 2.83 -8.44
C THR A 309 1.43 2.79 -9.78
N VAL A 310 2.11 2.30 -10.80
CA VAL A 310 1.50 1.83 -12.06
C VAL A 310 1.70 0.33 -12.08
N VAL A 311 0.63 -0.43 -11.86
CA VAL A 311 0.66 -1.89 -11.91
C VAL A 311 0.42 -2.33 -13.34
N PHE A 312 1.27 -3.21 -13.87
CA PHE A 312 1.13 -3.72 -15.23
C PHE A 312 -0.08 -4.67 -15.32
N ARG A 313 -0.79 -4.63 -16.43
CA ARG A 313 -1.91 -5.55 -16.71
C ARG A 313 -1.44 -7.00 -16.65
N GLU A 314 -0.26 -7.24 -17.21
CA GLU A 314 0.44 -8.51 -17.15
C GLU A 314 1.87 -8.25 -16.67
N PRO A 315 2.38 -8.98 -15.68
CA PRO A 315 3.76 -8.89 -15.27
C PRO A 315 4.72 -9.18 -16.43
N VAL A 316 5.78 -8.37 -16.56
CA VAL A 316 6.87 -8.70 -17.47
C VAL A 316 7.58 -9.93 -16.92
N ARG A 317 7.58 -11.01 -17.69
CA ARG A 317 8.13 -12.32 -17.27
C ARG A 317 9.65 -12.28 -17.06
N PRO A 318 10.21 -13.24 -16.32
CA PRO A 318 11.66 -13.44 -16.24
C PRO A 318 12.29 -13.62 -17.63
N GLN A 319 13.56 -13.22 -17.76
CA GLN A 319 14.37 -13.29 -18.98
C GLN A 319 13.83 -12.52 -20.20
N ALA A 320 12.78 -11.71 -20.02
CA ALA A 320 12.26 -10.86 -21.08
C ALA A 320 13.07 -9.56 -21.21
N THR A 321 13.09 -8.98 -22.38
CA THR A 321 13.52 -7.60 -22.59
C THR A 321 12.29 -6.71 -22.64
N MET A 322 12.29 -5.68 -21.76
CA MET A 322 11.26 -4.65 -21.75
C MET A 322 11.81 -3.32 -22.20
N THR A 323 11.01 -2.56 -22.92
CA THR A 323 11.25 -1.14 -23.22
C THR A 323 10.09 -0.33 -22.66
N LEU A 324 10.39 0.64 -21.81
CA LEU A 324 9.42 1.57 -21.26
C LEU A 324 9.68 2.94 -21.84
N GLU A 325 8.88 3.33 -22.82
CA GLU A 325 9.00 4.61 -23.51
C GLU A 325 8.14 5.69 -22.84
N VAL A 326 8.69 6.89 -22.73
CA VAL A 326 8.00 8.07 -22.19
C VAL A 326 7.40 8.83 -23.37
N LEU A 327 6.07 8.91 -23.41
CA LEU A 327 5.35 9.58 -24.48
C LEU A 327 5.23 11.09 -24.20
N ASP A 328 5.41 11.92 -25.24
CA ASP A 328 5.24 13.39 -25.12
C ASP A 328 3.75 13.79 -25.16
N ARG A 329 2.93 13.00 -24.48
CA ARG A 329 1.51 13.27 -24.24
C ARG A 329 1.12 12.85 -22.85
N CYS A 330 0.03 13.40 -22.34
CA CYS A 330 -0.57 13.02 -21.07
C CYS A 330 -2.08 12.91 -21.29
N THR A 331 -2.60 11.72 -21.25
CA THR A 331 -4.04 11.48 -21.36
C THR A 331 -4.69 11.82 -20.02
N ARG A 332 -5.54 12.83 -20.03
CA ARG A 332 -6.27 13.36 -18.87
C ARG A 332 -7.75 13.05 -19.00
N ASP A 333 -8.43 13.05 -17.86
CA ASP A 333 -9.90 13.08 -17.87
C ASP A 333 -10.36 14.43 -18.46
N ASP A 334 -11.59 14.53 -18.96
CA ASP A 334 -12.17 15.65 -19.75
C ASP A 334 -12.10 17.06 -19.11
N ARG A 335 -11.44 17.21 -18.00
CA ARG A 335 -11.27 18.49 -17.29
C ARG A 335 -10.07 19.31 -17.73
N GLY A 336 -9.58 19.10 -18.93
CA GLY A 336 -8.60 19.95 -19.61
C GLY A 336 -7.58 20.61 -18.68
N THR A 337 -6.49 19.93 -18.35
CA THR A 337 -5.40 20.59 -17.62
C THR A 337 -4.58 21.39 -18.61
N PRO A 338 -4.10 22.60 -18.25
CA PRO A 338 -3.34 23.44 -19.13
C PRO A 338 -2.09 22.71 -19.67
N PRO A 339 -1.65 23.01 -20.90
CA PRO A 339 -0.37 22.53 -21.39
C PRO A 339 0.74 22.97 -20.44
N LEU A 340 1.81 22.18 -20.38
CA LEU A 340 3.03 22.61 -19.67
C LEU A 340 3.55 23.87 -20.35
N ASP A 341 3.74 24.95 -19.60
CA ASP A 341 4.40 26.15 -20.10
C ASP A 341 5.85 25.78 -20.49
N GLY A 342 6.06 25.47 -21.77
CA GLY A 342 7.38 25.41 -22.39
C GLY A 342 8.32 24.26 -22.01
N GLY A 343 7.83 23.10 -21.50
CA GLY A 343 8.67 21.95 -21.16
C GLY A 343 8.25 20.66 -21.84
N ARG A 344 9.18 19.68 -21.99
CA ARG A 344 8.85 18.31 -22.38
C ARG A 344 8.22 17.55 -21.21
N ARG A 345 7.40 16.55 -21.52
CA ARG A 345 6.90 15.60 -20.54
C ARG A 345 8.05 14.82 -19.92
N LEU A 346 7.85 14.40 -18.66
CA LEU A 346 8.85 13.66 -17.89
C LEU A 346 8.23 12.40 -17.29
N LEU A 347 9.02 11.34 -17.18
CA LEU A 347 8.79 10.24 -16.26
C LEU A 347 9.75 10.38 -15.08
N LYS A 348 9.23 10.59 -13.89
CA LYS A 348 10.03 10.50 -12.65
C LYS A 348 9.93 9.10 -12.08
N LEU A 349 10.81 8.21 -12.54
CA LEU A 349 10.84 6.80 -12.16
C LEU A 349 11.58 6.63 -10.83
N ALA A 350 10.86 6.32 -9.77
CA ALA A 350 11.44 6.05 -8.46
C ALA A 350 11.98 4.61 -8.36
N ALA A 351 11.24 3.63 -8.90
CA ALA A 351 11.69 2.24 -8.96
C ALA A 351 10.85 1.40 -9.92
N LEU A 352 11.42 0.26 -10.34
CA LEU A 352 10.69 -0.86 -10.90
C LEU A 352 10.34 -1.84 -9.77
N MET A 353 9.14 -2.39 -9.81
CA MET A 353 8.59 -3.29 -8.79
C MET A 353 8.86 -4.74 -9.20
N LYS A 354 9.81 -5.40 -8.53
CA LYS A 354 10.26 -6.77 -8.81
C LYS A 354 9.53 -7.77 -7.94
N HIS A 355 9.12 -8.88 -8.53
CA HIS A 355 8.57 -10.03 -7.82
C HIS A 355 9.30 -11.31 -8.21
N THR A 356 9.79 -12.05 -7.20
CA THR A 356 10.42 -13.34 -7.36
C THR A 356 9.42 -14.43 -6.97
N ARG A 357 8.97 -15.22 -7.94
CA ARG A 357 8.22 -16.46 -7.61
C ARG A 357 9.21 -17.50 -7.11
N ARG A 358 9.11 -17.90 -5.84
CA ARG A 358 9.77 -19.11 -5.39
C ARG A 358 8.89 -20.27 -5.83
N GLY A 359 9.44 -21.16 -6.67
CA GLY A 359 8.77 -22.40 -7.04
C GLY A 359 8.32 -23.11 -5.76
N GLY A 360 7.07 -23.61 -5.73
CA GLY A 360 6.61 -24.48 -4.67
C GLY A 360 7.62 -25.63 -4.52
N ALA A 361 7.90 -26.02 -3.28
CA ALA A 361 8.80 -27.13 -2.97
C ALA A 361 8.33 -28.42 -3.71
N GLY A 362 8.88 -28.65 -4.90
CA GLY A 362 8.45 -29.73 -5.79
C GLY A 362 9.38 -30.04 -6.96
N ASP A 363 10.55 -29.36 -7.07
CA ASP A 363 11.46 -29.63 -8.21
C ASP A 363 12.95 -29.64 -7.86
N ASP A 364 13.32 -29.96 -6.63
CA ASP A 364 14.73 -30.17 -6.22
C ASP A 364 15.15 -31.66 -6.27
N GLY A 365 14.55 -32.43 -7.16
CA GLY A 365 14.77 -33.84 -7.29
C GLY A 365 15.26 -34.31 -8.66
N GLU A 366 16.28 -33.66 -9.28
CA GLU A 366 17.07 -34.33 -10.33
C GLU A 366 18.17 -33.39 -10.84
N GLN A 367 19.25 -33.25 -10.10
CA GLN A 367 20.57 -32.95 -10.63
C GLN A 367 21.65 -33.19 -9.58
N ARG A 368 21.80 -34.49 -9.15
CA ARG A 368 23.06 -35.04 -8.67
C ARG A 368 23.20 -36.42 -9.24
N ALA A 369 23.83 -36.55 -10.35
CA ALA A 369 24.56 -37.71 -10.80
C ALA A 369 25.76 -37.27 -11.61
#